data_2bb0d4902a6f77ec868c64c1246f96bb
#
_entry.id   2bb0d4902a6f77ec868c64c1246f96bb
#
_cell.length_a   1.000
_cell.length_b   1.000
_cell.length_c   1.000
_cell.angle_alpha   90.00
_cell.angle_beta   90.00
_cell.angle_gamma   90.00
#
_symmetry.space_group_name_H-M   'P 1'
#
loop_
_entity.id
_entity.type
_entity.pdbx_description
1 polymer ?
#
loop_
_entity_poly.entity_id
_entity_poly.type
_entity_poly.pdbx_seq_one_letter_code
_entity_poly.pdbx_strand_id
1 'polypeptide(L)'
;MTRSGSRGEELPVTLFRIDISGDVSEYSGDISNPTGIAFSPDGQMFVSSRLEGVVYRLNPFKEAVAFARNLGVATGIAFDPQGVMYVGDRTGTIFRINGIGEERTWTQIEPSVSAFHLAFGPDDSLYVSAPTVTSFDVIWRINRDGDTDIFFKGLGRPQGLAFDRDGNLYVAAALRGRRGIVRISADGSDAKLIAAGVNLVGLAFSAAGEMAVVSIDSVYSLPVQIKGTLLPE
;
A
#
# COMPACT_ATOMS: atom_id res chain seq x y z
N MET A 1 -1.41 -10.84 -3.99
CA MET A 1 -0.32 -10.06 -4.64
C MET A 1 -0.78 -9.58 -6.01
N THR A 2 -0.44 -8.34 -6.37
CA THR A 2 -0.68 -7.79 -7.72
C THR A 2 0.56 -7.94 -8.60
N ARG A 3 0.35 -8.14 -9.91
CA ARG A 3 1.38 -8.11 -10.93
C ARG A 3 0.96 -7.13 -12.03
N SER A 4 1.76 -6.11 -12.25
CA SER A 4 1.55 -5.15 -13.34
C SER A 4 2.48 -5.48 -14.51
N GLY A 5 1.96 -5.39 -15.72
CA GLY A 5 2.77 -5.43 -16.94
C GLY A 5 3.62 -4.17 -17.13
N SER A 6 4.55 -4.23 -18.05
CA SER A 6 5.25 -3.07 -18.58
C SER A 6 4.24 -2.13 -19.28
N ARG A 7 4.67 -0.90 -19.60
CA ARG A 7 3.79 0.05 -20.26
C ARG A 7 3.31 -0.52 -21.61
N GLY A 8 1.98 -0.72 -21.74
CA GLY A 8 1.35 -1.29 -22.94
C GLY A 8 1.33 -2.82 -23.01
N GLU A 9 1.81 -3.51 -21.98
CA GLU A 9 1.74 -4.97 -21.89
C GLU A 9 0.46 -5.38 -21.15
N GLU A 10 -0.35 -6.24 -21.79
CA GLU A 10 -1.49 -6.90 -21.18
C GLU A 10 -1.05 -8.27 -20.64
N LEU A 11 -1.27 -8.50 -19.36
CA LEU A 11 -0.99 -9.78 -18.71
C LEU A 11 -2.29 -10.58 -18.56
N PRO A 12 -2.27 -11.89 -18.86
CA PRO A 12 -3.46 -12.73 -18.75
C PRO A 12 -3.91 -12.96 -17.30
N VAL A 13 -2.98 -12.88 -16.35
CA VAL A 13 -3.25 -12.97 -14.92
C VAL A 13 -2.52 -11.86 -14.19
N THR A 14 -3.24 -11.11 -13.38
CA THR A 14 -2.72 -9.93 -12.69
C THR A 14 -2.79 -10.01 -11.17
N LEU A 15 -3.59 -10.95 -10.63
CA LEU A 15 -3.68 -11.23 -9.20
C LEU A 15 -3.26 -12.67 -8.90
N PHE A 16 -2.43 -12.83 -7.87
CA PHE A 16 -1.93 -14.13 -7.40
C PHE A 16 -2.18 -14.28 -5.91
N ARG A 17 -2.48 -15.52 -5.52
CA ARG A 17 -2.49 -15.96 -4.12
C ARG A 17 -1.21 -16.76 -3.87
N ILE A 18 -0.58 -16.50 -2.73
CA ILE A 18 0.52 -17.30 -2.19
C ILE A 18 0.02 -17.86 -0.87
N ASP A 19 0.07 -19.16 -0.71
CA ASP A 19 -0.33 -19.80 0.54
C ASP A 19 0.84 -19.87 1.55
N ILE A 20 0.57 -20.46 2.71
CA ILE A 20 1.58 -20.57 3.79
C ILE A 20 2.73 -21.54 3.45
N SER A 21 2.57 -22.43 2.48
CA SER A 21 3.64 -23.31 1.97
C SER A 21 4.51 -22.61 0.93
N GLY A 22 4.10 -21.44 0.45
CA GLY A 22 4.76 -20.69 -0.60
C GLY A 22 4.28 -21.04 -2.01
N ASP A 23 3.24 -21.87 -2.14
CA ASP A 23 2.68 -22.22 -3.43
C ASP A 23 1.92 -21.02 -4.02
N VAL A 24 2.25 -20.70 -5.27
CA VAL A 24 1.67 -19.58 -6.01
C VAL A 24 0.56 -20.09 -6.91
N SER A 25 -0.62 -19.52 -6.78
CA SER A 25 -1.77 -19.80 -7.65
C SER A 25 -2.34 -18.52 -8.26
N GLU A 26 -2.89 -18.65 -9.46
CA GLU A 26 -3.64 -17.58 -10.11
C GLU A 26 -4.91 -17.27 -9.33
N TYR A 27 -5.22 -15.99 -9.18
CA TYR A 27 -6.41 -15.56 -8.42
C TYR A 27 -7.44 -14.90 -9.33
N SER A 28 -7.03 -13.91 -10.13
CA SER A 28 -7.88 -13.20 -11.12
C SER A 28 -7.01 -12.51 -12.17
N GLY A 29 -7.52 -12.37 -13.40
CA GLY A 29 -6.87 -11.69 -14.53
C GLY A 29 -7.59 -10.43 -15.02
N ASP A 30 -8.75 -10.10 -14.45
CA ASP A 30 -9.70 -9.14 -15.04
C ASP A 30 -9.37 -7.66 -14.79
N ILE A 31 -8.20 -7.34 -14.21
CA ILE A 31 -7.82 -5.97 -13.86
C ILE A 31 -6.53 -5.59 -14.57
N SER A 32 -6.62 -4.57 -15.42
CA SER A 32 -5.46 -4.03 -16.14
C SER A 32 -4.54 -3.26 -15.19
N ASN A 33 -3.24 -3.57 -15.21
CA ASN A 33 -2.20 -2.86 -14.45
C ASN A 33 -2.58 -2.58 -12.98
N PRO A 34 -2.92 -3.63 -12.19
CA PRO A 34 -3.27 -3.46 -10.78
C PRO A 34 -2.06 -2.95 -10.00
N THR A 35 -2.29 -2.05 -9.06
CA THR A 35 -1.23 -1.45 -8.26
C THR A 35 -1.44 -1.68 -6.77
N GLY A 36 -2.49 -1.12 -6.21
CA GLY A 36 -2.86 -1.28 -4.81
C GLY A 36 -3.82 -2.44 -4.60
N ILE A 37 -3.72 -3.09 -3.45
CA ILE A 37 -4.67 -4.08 -2.96
C ILE A 37 -4.96 -3.79 -1.50
N ALA A 38 -6.22 -3.80 -1.12
CA ALA A 38 -6.65 -3.61 0.26
C ALA A 38 -7.89 -4.45 0.56
N PHE A 39 -8.10 -4.74 1.83
CA PHE A 39 -9.32 -5.37 2.32
C PHE A 39 -10.09 -4.38 3.19
N SER A 40 -11.40 -4.31 2.99
CA SER A 40 -12.28 -3.58 3.89
C SER A 40 -12.42 -4.29 5.23
N PRO A 41 -12.93 -3.63 6.28
CA PRO A 41 -13.11 -4.25 7.60
C PRO A 41 -14.02 -5.49 7.60
N ASP A 42 -14.90 -5.64 6.61
CA ASP A 42 -15.75 -6.83 6.38
C ASP A 42 -15.10 -7.89 5.49
N GLY A 43 -13.79 -7.75 5.17
CA GLY A 43 -13.01 -8.74 4.43
C GLY A 43 -13.16 -8.70 2.91
N GLN A 44 -13.86 -7.71 2.33
CA GLN A 44 -13.96 -7.60 0.88
C GLN A 44 -12.65 -7.08 0.27
N MET A 45 -12.21 -7.68 -0.84
CA MET A 45 -10.99 -7.30 -1.54
C MET A 45 -11.24 -6.21 -2.56
N PHE A 46 -10.39 -5.18 -2.54
CA PHE A 46 -10.38 -4.08 -3.49
C PHE A 46 -9.01 -3.93 -4.14
N VAL A 47 -9.00 -3.61 -5.43
CA VAL A 47 -7.79 -3.49 -6.24
C VAL A 47 -7.87 -2.24 -7.12
N SER A 48 -6.84 -1.40 -7.09
CA SER A 48 -6.75 -0.24 -7.98
C SER A 48 -6.11 -0.59 -9.32
N SER A 49 -6.67 -0.06 -10.40
CA SER A 49 -6.08 -0.04 -11.72
C SER A 49 -5.55 1.37 -12.04
N ARG A 50 -4.22 1.49 -12.11
CA ARG A 50 -3.58 2.78 -12.42
C ARG A 50 -3.81 3.23 -13.86
N LEU A 51 -4.05 2.29 -14.78
CA LEU A 51 -4.28 2.61 -16.19
C LEU A 51 -5.68 3.16 -16.40
N GLU A 52 -6.66 2.62 -15.70
CA GLU A 52 -8.06 2.93 -15.90
C GLU A 52 -8.59 4.00 -14.94
N GLY A 53 -7.84 4.31 -13.85
CA GLY A 53 -8.29 5.21 -12.80
C GLY A 53 -9.51 4.68 -12.05
N VAL A 54 -9.55 3.37 -11.85
CA VAL A 54 -10.68 2.64 -11.28
C VAL A 54 -10.22 1.82 -10.08
N VAL A 55 -11.04 1.72 -9.06
CA VAL A 55 -10.96 0.70 -8.02
C VAL A 55 -12.02 -0.36 -8.30
N TYR A 56 -11.59 -1.60 -8.37
CA TYR A 56 -12.42 -2.78 -8.51
C TYR A 56 -12.63 -3.45 -7.16
N ARG A 57 -13.85 -3.93 -6.93
CA ARG A 57 -14.17 -4.87 -5.86
C ARG A 57 -14.24 -6.27 -6.44
N LEU A 58 -13.58 -7.25 -5.83
CA LEU A 58 -13.69 -8.64 -6.23
C LEU A 58 -14.88 -9.29 -5.51
N ASN A 59 -15.77 -9.90 -6.31
CA ASN A 59 -16.88 -10.67 -5.77
C ASN A 59 -16.42 -12.08 -5.31
N PRO A 60 -17.27 -12.88 -4.65
CA PRO A 60 -16.93 -14.25 -4.21
C PRO A 60 -16.52 -15.19 -5.34
N PHE A 61 -16.90 -14.90 -6.59
CA PHE A 61 -16.50 -15.66 -7.78
C PHE A 61 -15.15 -15.17 -8.36
N LYS A 62 -14.50 -14.21 -7.68
CA LYS A 62 -13.24 -13.57 -8.09
C LYS A 62 -13.34 -12.70 -9.35
N GLU A 63 -14.54 -12.30 -9.73
CA GLU A 63 -14.77 -11.39 -10.83
C GLU A 63 -14.60 -9.94 -10.35
N ALA A 64 -13.96 -9.12 -11.19
CA ALA A 64 -13.70 -7.71 -10.91
C ALA A 64 -14.93 -6.85 -11.26
N VAL A 65 -15.53 -6.23 -10.26
CA VAL A 65 -16.65 -5.30 -10.43
C VAL A 65 -16.17 -3.89 -10.12
N ALA A 66 -16.30 -2.98 -11.09
CA ALA A 66 -15.89 -1.60 -10.88
C ALA A 66 -16.70 -0.97 -9.73
N PHE A 67 -16.00 -0.44 -8.73
CA PHE A 67 -16.57 0.15 -7.53
C PHE A 67 -16.48 1.67 -7.54
N ALA A 68 -15.30 2.24 -7.77
CA ALA A 68 -15.10 3.69 -7.88
C ALA A 68 -14.32 4.03 -9.14
N ARG A 69 -14.61 5.17 -9.77
CA ARG A 69 -14.07 5.63 -11.04
C ARG A 69 -13.51 7.04 -10.90
N ASN A 70 -12.94 7.59 -11.99
CA ASN A 70 -12.41 8.96 -12.08
C ASN A 70 -11.29 9.27 -11.07
N LEU A 71 -10.49 8.28 -10.72
CA LEU A 71 -9.47 8.38 -9.66
C LEU A 71 -8.06 8.72 -10.20
N GLY A 72 -7.99 9.31 -11.39
CA GLY A 72 -6.72 9.67 -12.01
C GLY A 72 -5.81 8.47 -12.22
N VAL A 73 -4.57 8.53 -11.75
CA VAL A 73 -3.63 7.40 -11.74
C VAL A 73 -3.73 6.71 -10.37
N ALA A 74 -4.83 5.97 -10.15
CA ALA A 74 -5.14 5.30 -8.89
C ALA A 74 -4.06 4.27 -8.52
N THR A 75 -3.47 4.41 -7.34
CA THR A 75 -2.37 3.54 -6.90
C THR A 75 -2.65 2.92 -5.52
N GLY A 76 -2.30 3.54 -4.42
CA GLY A 76 -2.55 2.99 -3.09
C GLY A 76 -4.02 3.03 -2.69
N ILE A 77 -4.44 2.03 -1.92
CA ILE A 77 -5.76 1.96 -1.28
C ILE A 77 -5.55 1.69 0.20
N ALA A 78 -6.32 2.34 1.05
CA ALA A 78 -6.43 2.02 2.46
C ALA A 78 -7.87 2.22 2.96
N PHE A 79 -8.24 1.52 4.02
CA PHE A 79 -9.50 1.72 4.72
C PHE A 79 -9.23 2.26 6.12
N ASP A 80 -10.06 3.20 6.56
CA ASP A 80 -10.10 3.56 7.97
C ASP A 80 -10.84 2.49 8.81
N PRO A 81 -10.77 2.53 10.14
CA PRO A 81 -11.46 1.58 10.99
C PRO A 81 -13.00 1.61 10.85
N GLN A 82 -13.55 2.68 10.28
CA GLN A 82 -14.98 2.83 10.00
C GLN A 82 -15.40 2.27 8.63
N GLY A 83 -14.43 1.76 7.85
CA GLY A 83 -14.67 1.18 6.53
C GLY A 83 -14.76 2.20 5.39
N VAL A 84 -14.36 3.44 5.62
CA VAL A 84 -14.24 4.43 4.54
C VAL A 84 -12.96 4.17 3.76
N MET A 85 -13.07 4.11 2.44
CA MET A 85 -11.93 3.88 1.55
C MET A 85 -11.23 5.19 1.21
N TYR A 86 -9.89 5.13 1.17
CA TYR A 86 -9.03 6.20 0.67
C TYR A 86 -8.17 5.69 -0.46
N VAL A 87 -8.07 6.48 -1.53
CA VAL A 87 -7.32 6.14 -2.75
C VAL A 87 -6.36 7.25 -3.08
N GLY A 88 -5.09 6.90 -3.28
CA GLY A 88 -4.06 7.83 -3.71
C GLY A 88 -3.92 7.86 -5.24
N ASP A 89 -4.10 9.03 -5.82
CA ASP A 89 -3.66 9.34 -7.17
C ASP A 89 -2.25 9.91 -7.13
N ARG A 90 -1.32 9.28 -7.80
CA ARG A 90 0.10 9.71 -7.80
C ARG A 90 0.32 11.14 -8.29
N THR A 91 -0.67 11.82 -8.88
CA THR A 91 -0.59 13.24 -9.23
C THR A 91 -0.75 14.18 -8.03
N GLY A 92 -1.00 13.62 -6.84
CA GLY A 92 -1.03 14.33 -5.57
C GLY A 92 -2.36 14.29 -4.84
N THR A 93 -3.43 13.82 -5.47
CA THR A 93 -4.76 13.80 -4.87
C THR A 93 -4.96 12.55 -4.02
N ILE A 94 -5.50 12.73 -2.82
CA ILE A 94 -6.05 11.65 -2.01
C ILE A 94 -7.58 11.77 -2.05
N PHE A 95 -8.22 10.74 -2.59
CA PHE A 95 -9.67 10.64 -2.64
C PHE A 95 -10.21 9.91 -1.42
N ARG A 96 -11.38 10.32 -0.97
CA ARG A 96 -12.22 9.59 -0.02
C ARG A 96 -13.43 9.03 -0.77
N ILE A 97 -13.68 7.75 -0.61
CA ILE A 97 -14.73 7.01 -1.34
C ILE A 97 -15.78 6.55 -0.33
N ASN A 98 -17.04 6.86 -0.61
CA ASN A 98 -18.15 6.40 0.23
C ASN A 98 -18.53 4.93 -0.07
N GLY A 99 -19.48 4.38 0.72
CA GLY A 99 -19.92 2.98 0.62
C GLY A 99 -20.61 2.59 -0.70
N ILE A 100 -20.94 3.55 -1.56
CA ILE A 100 -21.52 3.32 -2.89
C ILE A 100 -20.56 3.63 -4.04
N GLY A 101 -19.30 3.94 -3.73
CA GLY A 101 -18.24 4.14 -4.73
C GLY A 101 -18.13 5.56 -5.30
N GLU A 102 -18.80 6.54 -4.70
CA GLU A 102 -18.66 7.94 -5.10
C GLU A 102 -17.38 8.53 -4.52
N GLU A 103 -16.58 9.12 -5.40
CA GLU A 103 -15.31 9.76 -5.07
C GLU A 103 -15.49 11.22 -4.63
N ARG A 104 -14.63 11.63 -3.72
CA ARG A 104 -14.50 13.02 -3.29
C ARG A 104 -13.04 13.31 -2.98
N THR A 105 -12.51 14.40 -3.51
CA THR A 105 -11.19 14.89 -3.09
C THR A 105 -11.22 15.18 -1.59
N TRP A 106 -10.28 14.57 -0.86
CA TRP A 106 -10.15 14.77 0.57
C TRP A 106 -9.02 15.74 0.89
N THR A 107 -7.83 15.47 0.33
CA THR A 107 -6.66 16.36 0.50
C THR A 107 -5.71 16.23 -0.69
N GLN A 108 -4.67 17.05 -0.71
CA GLN A 108 -3.60 17.01 -1.70
C GLN A 108 -2.24 17.05 -1.03
N ILE A 109 -1.30 16.27 -1.57
CA ILE A 109 0.11 16.24 -1.19
C ILE A 109 0.98 16.39 -2.43
N GLU A 110 2.29 16.39 -2.26
CA GLU A 110 3.24 16.45 -3.37
C GLU A 110 3.07 15.26 -4.34
N PRO A 111 3.07 15.50 -5.67
CA PRO A 111 3.02 14.43 -6.67
C PRO A 111 4.18 13.45 -6.54
N SER A 112 3.95 12.19 -6.89
CA SER A 112 4.95 11.15 -6.87
C SER A 112 5.39 10.71 -8.27
N VAL A 113 6.64 10.30 -8.42
CA VAL A 113 7.16 9.66 -9.63
C VAL A 113 6.82 8.16 -9.69
N SER A 114 6.29 7.60 -8.60
CA SER A 114 5.90 6.20 -8.48
C SER A 114 4.52 6.07 -7.83
N ALA A 115 4.10 4.85 -7.51
CA ALA A 115 2.86 4.62 -6.79
C ALA A 115 2.87 5.28 -5.40
N PHE A 116 1.74 5.82 -4.98
CA PHE A 116 1.48 6.05 -3.57
C PHE A 116 1.19 4.72 -2.89
N HIS A 117 1.68 4.55 -1.67
CA HIS A 117 1.25 3.48 -0.79
C HIS A 117 0.66 4.11 0.47
N LEU A 118 -0.44 3.55 0.93
CA LEU A 118 -1.26 4.09 2.00
C LEU A 118 -1.42 3.05 3.11
N ALA A 119 -1.37 3.50 4.36
CA ALA A 119 -1.78 2.69 5.51
C ALA A 119 -2.32 3.61 6.62
N PHE A 120 -3.38 3.17 7.30
CA PHE A 120 -3.82 3.82 8.53
C PHE A 120 -2.94 3.39 9.70
N GLY A 121 -2.53 4.38 10.49
CA GLY A 121 -1.86 4.16 11.76
C GLY A 121 -2.86 3.91 12.90
N PRO A 122 -2.38 3.45 14.07
CA PRO A 122 -3.22 3.25 15.25
C PRO A 122 -3.75 4.56 15.85
N ASP A 123 -3.26 5.71 15.40
CA ASP A 123 -3.73 7.06 15.74
C ASP A 123 -4.87 7.55 14.81
N ASP A 124 -5.42 6.67 13.99
CA ASP A 124 -6.44 6.95 12.97
C ASP A 124 -6.00 8.00 11.93
N SER A 125 -4.71 8.27 11.80
CA SER A 125 -4.16 9.08 10.70
C SER A 125 -3.79 8.21 9.51
N LEU A 126 -3.92 8.75 8.30
CA LEU A 126 -3.45 8.10 7.08
C LEU A 126 -1.98 8.44 6.83
N TYR A 127 -1.15 7.42 6.64
CA TYR A 127 0.25 7.58 6.28
C TYR A 127 0.47 7.24 4.81
N VAL A 128 1.23 8.10 4.13
CA VAL A 128 1.45 7.98 2.69
C VAL A 128 2.94 8.04 2.37
N SER A 129 3.42 7.03 1.64
CA SER A 129 4.72 7.09 0.98
C SER A 129 4.54 7.59 -0.45
N ALA A 130 5.30 8.62 -0.82
CA ALA A 130 5.21 9.28 -2.11
C ALA A 130 6.62 9.57 -2.63
N PRO A 131 7.30 8.59 -3.26
CA PRO A 131 8.67 8.80 -3.73
C PRO A 131 8.73 9.89 -4.81
N THR A 132 9.72 10.77 -4.67
CA THR A 132 10.01 11.83 -5.62
C THR A 132 11.28 11.54 -6.43
N VAL A 133 11.78 12.52 -7.18
CA VAL A 133 13.06 12.41 -7.90
C VAL A 133 14.26 12.57 -6.98
N THR A 134 14.04 12.97 -5.72
CA THR A 134 15.09 13.10 -4.71
C THR A 134 15.37 11.76 -4.05
N SER A 135 16.48 11.67 -3.33
CA SER A 135 16.78 10.52 -2.44
C SER A 135 16.54 10.85 -0.97
N PHE A 136 15.73 11.88 -0.71
CA PHE A 136 15.44 12.39 0.61
C PHE A 136 13.93 12.59 0.80
N ASP A 137 13.19 11.54 0.50
CA ASP A 137 11.73 11.53 0.50
C ASP A 137 11.17 11.51 1.92
N VAL A 138 9.87 11.79 2.01
CA VAL A 138 9.12 11.88 3.26
C VAL A 138 8.05 10.79 3.34
N ILE A 139 7.61 10.52 4.56
CA ILE A 139 6.32 9.90 4.85
C ILE A 139 5.38 11.02 5.30
N TRP A 140 4.29 11.19 4.58
CA TRP A 140 3.22 12.09 4.96
C TRP A 140 2.32 11.44 6.00
N ARG A 141 1.84 12.25 6.96
CA ARG A 141 0.74 11.91 7.85
C ARG A 141 -0.40 12.86 7.57
N ILE A 142 -1.61 12.33 7.48
CA ILE A 142 -2.83 13.08 7.18
C ILE A 142 -3.82 12.76 8.27
N ASN A 143 -4.23 13.78 9.04
CA ASN A 143 -5.18 13.62 10.13
C ASN A 143 -6.61 13.44 9.60
N ARG A 144 -7.58 13.19 10.50
CA ARG A 144 -8.99 12.98 10.14
C ARG A 144 -9.64 14.17 9.41
N ASP A 145 -9.14 15.37 9.62
CA ASP A 145 -9.64 16.60 8.98
C ASP A 145 -9.06 16.82 7.58
N GLY A 146 -8.04 16.03 7.19
CA GLY A 146 -7.34 16.12 5.92
C GLY A 146 -6.12 17.04 5.97
N ASP A 147 -5.74 17.53 7.16
CA ASP A 147 -4.50 18.31 7.31
C ASP A 147 -3.29 17.41 7.18
N THR A 148 -2.27 17.88 6.49
CA THR A 148 -1.07 17.13 6.14
C THR A 148 0.14 17.63 6.91
N ASP A 149 0.92 16.71 7.46
CA ASP A 149 2.23 17.00 8.02
C ASP A 149 3.27 15.93 7.62
N ILE A 150 4.54 16.21 7.87
CA ILE A 150 5.64 15.28 7.62
C ILE A 150 5.85 14.44 8.87
N PHE A 151 5.54 13.15 8.82
CA PHE A 151 5.82 12.20 9.89
C PHE A 151 7.31 11.85 10.00
N PHE A 152 7.94 11.54 8.85
CA PHE A 152 9.35 11.19 8.81
C PHE A 152 10.00 11.71 7.52
N LYS A 153 11.28 12.08 7.58
CA LYS A 153 12.06 12.58 6.43
C LYS A 153 13.42 11.90 6.36
N GLY A 154 13.88 11.66 5.14
CA GLY A 154 15.24 11.14 4.89
C GLY A 154 15.27 9.70 4.40
N LEU A 155 14.16 9.21 3.87
CA LEU A 155 14.11 7.92 3.17
C LEU A 155 14.48 8.10 1.69
N GLY A 156 15.10 7.09 1.11
CA GLY A 156 15.26 7.00 -0.35
C GLY A 156 14.21 6.08 -0.94
N ARG A 157 13.37 6.62 -1.84
CA ARG A 157 12.32 5.91 -2.58
C ARG A 157 11.45 5.01 -1.70
N PRO A 158 10.75 5.55 -0.69
CA PRO A 158 9.83 4.77 0.13
C PRO A 158 8.71 4.18 -0.74
N GLN A 159 8.41 2.91 -0.50
CA GLN A 159 7.37 2.15 -1.20
C GLN A 159 6.34 1.67 -0.18
N GLY A 160 5.89 0.40 -0.27
CA GLY A 160 4.93 -0.19 0.63
C GLY A 160 5.26 0.00 2.10
N LEU A 161 4.21 0.19 2.90
CA LEU A 161 4.31 0.47 4.32
C LEU A 161 3.23 -0.28 5.12
N ALA A 162 3.55 -0.62 6.36
CA ALA A 162 2.63 -1.28 7.28
C ALA A 162 3.01 -0.96 8.73
N PHE A 163 2.02 -0.96 9.61
CA PHE A 163 2.21 -0.73 11.05
C PHE A 163 2.27 -2.04 11.84
N ASP A 164 3.06 -2.06 12.91
CA ASP A 164 2.90 -3.03 13.98
C ASP A 164 1.87 -2.55 15.03
N ARG A 165 1.54 -3.43 15.97
CA ARG A 165 0.59 -3.11 17.04
C ARG A 165 1.11 -2.09 18.07
N ASP A 166 2.42 -1.89 18.11
CA ASP A 166 3.06 -0.90 18.98
C ASP A 166 3.12 0.49 18.32
N GLY A 167 2.58 0.62 17.09
CA GLY A 167 2.54 1.86 16.33
C GLY A 167 3.81 2.17 15.56
N ASN A 168 4.77 1.26 15.48
CA ASN A 168 5.93 1.50 14.65
C ASN A 168 5.58 1.28 13.17
N LEU A 169 6.10 2.14 12.31
CA LEU A 169 5.92 2.07 10.88
C LEU A 169 7.08 1.32 10.22
N TYR A 170 6.75 0.35 9.38
CA TYR A 170 7.72 -0.38 8.55
C TYR A 170 7.56 0.03 7.10
N VAL A 171 8.67 0.37 6.44
CA VAL A 171 8.66 0.89 5.07
C VAL A 171 9.72 0.19 4.23
N ALA A 172 9.35 -0.25 3.05
CA ALA A 172 10.32 -0.68 2.04
C ALA A 172 11.01 0.57 1.45
N ALA A 173 12.25 0.85 1.84
CA ALA A 173 12.95 2.10 1.51
C ALA A 173 14.46 1.96 1.62
N ALA A 174 15.19 3.02 1.26
CA ALA A 174 16.58 3.18 1.66
C ALA A 174 16.71 4.12 2.86
N LEU A 175 17.54 3.75 3.83
CA LEU A 175 17.93 4.58 4.95
C LEU A 175 19.45 4.77 4.90
N ARG A 176 19.89 6.05 4.80
CA ARG A 176 21.33 6.39 4.70
C ARG A 176 22.06 5.58 3.60
N GLY A 177 21.43 5.43 2.44
CA GLY A 177 21.95 4.71 1.29
C GLY A 177 21.83 3.17 1.35
N ARG A 178 21.39 2.59 2.45
CA ARG A 178 21.17 1.14 2.60
C ARG A 178 19.71 0.79 2.34
N ARG A 179 19.44 -0.09 1.37
CA ARG A 179 18.09 -0.51 0.96
C ARG A 179 17.61 -1.70 1.79
N GLY A 180 16.31 -1.71 2.08
CA GLY A 180 15.67 -2.81 2.80
C GLY A 180 14.33 -2.42 3.42
N ILE A 181 14.01 -3.04 4.54
CA ILE A 181 12.88 -2.68 5.39
C ILE A 181 13.39 -1.79 6.53
N VAL A 182 12.86 -0.58 6.58
CA VAL A 182 13.15 0.42 7.60
C VAL A 182 12.01 0.44 8.60
N ARG A 183 12.31 0.27 9.89
CA ARG A 183 11.38 0.51 10.99
C ARG A 183 11.55 1.94 11.47
N ILE A 184 10.46 2.67 11.58
CA ILE A 184 10.38 4.02 12.15
C ILE A 184 9.59 3.91 13.46
N SER A 185 10.07 4.54 14.55
CA SER A 185 9.37 4.56 15.83
C SER A 185 8.01 5.23 15.72
N ALA A 186 7.08 4.88 16.64
CA ALA A 186 5.70 5.39 16.65
C ALA A 186 5.61 6.93 16.70
N ASP A 187 6.60 7.58 17.29
CA ASP A 187 6.72 9.04 17.37
C ASP A 187 7.48 9.68 16.20
N GLY A 188 7.98 8.87 15.24
CA GLY A 188 8.78 9.34 14.11
C GLY A 188 10.20 9.80 14.44
N SER A 189 10.68 9.64 15.68
CA SER A 189 11.96 10.20 16.12
C SER A 189 13.19 9.36 15.76
N ASP A 190 13.02 8.05 15.57
CA ASP A 190 14.11 7.11 15.26
C ASP A 190 13.75 6.19 14.10
N ALA A 191 14.77 5.84 13.31
CA ALA A 191 14.61 4.91 12.20
C ALA A 191 15.80 3.94 12.11
N LYS A 192 15.50 2.65 11.88
CA LYS A 192 16.48 1.58 11.75
C LYS A 192 16.20 0.69 10.56
N LEU A 193 17.25 0.31 9.85
CA LEU A 193 17.18 -0.77 8.86
C LEU A 193 17.15 -2.11 9.61
N ILE A 194 16.04 -2.85 9.48
CA ILE A 194 15.85 -4.14 10.17
C ILE A 194 16.12 -5.35 9.29
N ALA A 195 15.92 -5.22 7.98
CA ALA A 195 16.28 -6.24 7.00
C ALA A 195 16.85 -5.56 5.75
N ALA A 196 17.97 -6.04 5.26
CA ALA A 196 18.56 -5.55 4.01
C ALA A 196 17.95 -6.31 2.82
N GLY A 197 17.66 -5.58 1.75
CA GLY A 197 17.10 -6.13 0.51
C GLY A 197 17.04 -5.09 -0.59
N VAL A 198 17.11 -5.52 -1.84
CA VAL A 198 17.05 -4.64 -3.00
C VAL A 198 15.70 -4.81 -3.71
N ASN A 199 15.26 -3.74 -4.36
CA ASN A 199 14.03 -3.75 -5.17
C ASN A 199 12.77 -4.15 -4.40
N LEU A 200 12.73 -3.91 -3.09
CA LEU A 200 11.54 -4.16 -2.27
C LEU A 200 10.48 -3.11 -2.59
N VAL A 201 9.24 -3.57 -2.79
CA VAL A 201 8.10 -2.73 -3.22
C VAL A 201 6.90 -2.81 -2.27
N GLY A 202 6.84 -3.82 -1.41
CA GLY A 202 5.72 -3.99 -0.50
C GLY A 202 6.05 -4.85 0.70
N LEU A 203 5.26 -4.72 1.75
CA LEU A 203 5.30 -5.59 2.92
C LEU A 203 3.91 -5.71 3.56
N ALA A 204 3.70 -6.79 4.27
CA ALA A 204 2.52 -7.01 5.10
C ALA A 204 2.88 -7.95 6.27
N PHE A 205 2.14 -7.84 7.36
CA PHE A 205 2.30 -8.75 8.50
C PHE A 205 1.23 -9.84 8.48
N SER A 206 1.61 -11.05 8.88
CA SER A 206 0.69 -12.15 9.11
C SER A 206 0.26 -12.23 10.58
N ALA A 207 -0.85 -12.94 10.84
CA ALA A 207 -1.30 -13.24 12.20
C ALA A 207 -0.29 -14.06 13.01
N ALA A 208 0.54 -14.87 12.33
CA ALA A 208 1.57 -15.70 12.93
C ALA A 208 2.84 -14.92 13.34
N GLY A 209 2.91 -13.62 13.05
CA GLY A 209 4.08 -12.78 13.36
C GLY A 209 5.18 -12.85 12.30
N GLU A 210 4.83 -13.24 11.09
CA GLU A 210 5.72 -13.20 9.94
C GLU A 210 5.52 -11.89 9.18
N MET A 211 6.57 -11.42 8.54
CA MET A 211 6.52 -10.32 7.59
C MET A 211 6.66 -10.88 6.17
N ALA A 212 5.62 -10.78 5.37
CA ALA A 212 5.71 -10.98 3.94
C ALA A 212 6.33 -9.74 3.30
N VAL A 213 7.39 -9.91 2.52
CA VAL A 213 8.09 -8.83 1.82
C VAL A 213 8.09 -9.14 0.34
N VAL A 214 7.69 -8.17 -0.47
CA VAL A 214 7.58 -8.30 -1.93
C VAL A 214 8.67 -7.47 -2.59
N SER A 215 9.45 -8.11 -3.46
CA SER A 215 10.32 -7.44 -4.42
C SER A 215 9.65 -7.36 -5.81
N ILE A 216 10.35 -6.85 -6.80
CA ILE A 216 9.84 -6.78 -8.18
C ILE A 216 9.63 -8.16 -8.83
N ASP A 217 10.23 -9.22 -8.30
CA ASP A 217 10.27 -10.56 -8.89
C ASP A 217 10.04 -11.71 -7.88
N SER A 218 10.03 -11.42 -6.58
CA SER A 218 9.97 -12.46 -5.55
C SER A 218 9.17 -12.03 -4.33
N VAL A 219 8.67 -13.02 -3.58
CA VAL A 219 8.04 -12.82 -2.27
C VAL A 219 8.82 -13.61 -1.23
N TYR A 220 9.09 -12.97 -0.12
CA TYR A 220 9.84 -13.56 1.01
C TYR A 220 8.96 -13.56 2.25
N SER A 221 9.05 -14.62 3.07
CA SER A 221 8.51 -14.63 4.43
C SER A 221 9.67 -14.50 5.41
N LEU A 222 9.57 -13.53 6.30
CA LEU A 222 10.56 -13.26 7.34
C LEU A 222 9.92 -13.56 8.72
N PRO A 223 10.43 -14.50 9.52
CA PRO A 223 9.90 -14.84 10.83
C PRO A 223 10.35 -13.81 11.88
N VAL A 224 9.82 -12.60 11.79
CA VAL A 224 10.24 -11.45 12.63
C VAL A 224 9.59 -11.43 14.01
N GLN A 225 8.57 -12.27 14.26
CA GLN A 225 7.76 -12.31 15.49
C GLN A 225 7.12 -10.95 15.85
N ILE A 226 6.82 -10.15 14.84
CA ILE A 226 6.20 -8.84 14.99
C ILE A 226 4.71 -8.98 14.69
N LYS A 227 3.87 -8.51 15.61
CA LYS A 227 2.42 -8.48 15.40
C LYS A 227 2.05 -7.18 14.69
N GLY A 228 1.67 -7.29 13.42
CA GLY A 228 1.15 -6.17 12.65
C GLY A 228 -0.27 -5.76 13.08
N THR A 229 -0.70 -4.59 12.62
CA THR A 229 -2.12 -4.28 12.53
C THR A 229 -2.69 -5.16 11.43
N LEU A 230 -3.38 -6.22 11.85
CA LEU A 230 -3.86 -7.24 10.93
C LEU A 230 -5.06 -6.73 10.15
N LEU A 231 -5.18 -7.24 8.94
CA LEU A 231 -6.43 -7.20 8.20
C LEU A 231 -7.53 -7.93 9.01
N PRO A 232 -8.80 -7.54 8.91
CA PRO A 232 -9.89 -8.27 9.54
C PRO A 232 -9.86 -9.74 9.11
N GLU A 233 -10.18 -10.62 10.08
CA GLU A 233 -10.29 -12.07 9.85
C GLU A 233 -11.48 -12.42 8.97
#